data_1f9f7dfa0e78e5f0fbdb813cfb5c5aef
#
_entry.id   1f9f7dfa0e78e5f0fbdb813cfb5c5aef
#
_cell.length_a   1.000
_cell.length_b   1.000
_cell.length_c   1.000
_cell.angle_alpha   90.00
_cell.angle_beta   90.00
_cell.angle_gamma   90.00
#
_symmetry.space_group_name_H-M   'P 1'
#
loop_
_entity.id
_entity.type
_entity.pdbx_description
1 polymer ?
#
loop_
_entity_poly.entity_id
_entity_poly.type
_entity_poly.pdbx_seq_one_letter_code
_entity_poly.pdbx_strand_id
1 'polypeptide(L)'
;MLRSLNSEQSNFHVWAVCYKDDRIHLDIYHGISDGTGLYMVLSTLLFYYCAGRYGISDHTGIRTLEDPVEPEESTDPQDYLPSLAPEQIPKPRVDPAFSMIEDGEMTPSTPKVWDIEIPEEAFMRFTSANDASPGTMISLLIAHALDEMYPERSKPITSSYIINGRPMLHFPKTHHNCVNTVFFNFNDRIRAMPFDRQCTVYRGITFIQSDEQRVAGAMTIGASRNRMVLAMAPTYEARKNAFGQMLAGGKRLFSYMVSYVGKWKYKSLEPYILEFWTHVPIANDFLVEIAAVNGKIFLTIHQSFSEDNMVQGFLDQLRKHGIPFQMKQAMDNDAAAFHEP
;
A
#
# COMPACT_ATOMS: atom_id res chain seq x y z
N MET A 1 -19.16 6.49 10.24
CA MET A 1 -18.32 7.63 10.70
C MET A 1 -17.06 7.01 11.27
N LEU A 2 -15.93 7.18 10.60
CA LEU A 2 -14.63 6.71 11.10
C LEU A 2 -14.28 7.50 12.36
N ARG A 3 -13.79 6.82 13.39
CA ARG A 3 -13.35 7.48 14.61
C ARG A 3 -11.85 7.75 14.51
N SER A 4 -11.39 8.87 15.06
CA SER A 4 -9.96 9.11 15.19
C SER A 4 -9.35 8.09 16.15
N LEU A 5 -8.46 7.22 15.64
CA LEU A 5 -7.74 6.26 16.46
C LEU A 5 -6.79 6.98 17.42
N ASN A 6 -6.51 6.38 18.58
CA ASN A 6 -5.65 6.94 19.62
C ASN A 6 -6.10 8.34 20.10
N SER A 7 -7.40 8.57 20.17
CA SER A 7 -8.03 9.79 20.66
C SER A 7 -9.03 9.49 21.78
N GLU A 8 -9.55 10.50 22.44
CA GLU A 8 -10.64 10.32 23.42
C GLU A 8 -11.89 9.67 22.81
N GLN A 9 -12.18 9.97 21.53
CA GLN A 9 -13.32 9.37 20.82
C GLN A 9 -13.18 7.86 20.64
N SER A 10 -11.96 7.35 20.53
CA SER A 10 -11.64 5.93 20.44
C SER A 10 -11.26 5.31 21.79
N ASN A 11 -11.38 6.05 22.90
CA ASN A 11 -10.87 5.65 24.21
C ASN A 11 -9.39 5.24 24.12
N PHE A 12 -8.60 5.97 23.31
CA PHE A 12 -7.18 5.75 23.03
C PHE A 12 -6.85 4.38 22.41
N HIS A 13 -7.85 3.65 21.88
CA HIS A 13 -7.59 2.44 21.13
C HIS A 13 -6.90 2.75 19.80
N VAL A 14 -5.97 1.89 19.41
CA VAL A 14 -5.19 1.97 18.17
C VAL A 14 -5.78 1.11 17.04
N TRP A 15 -6.93 0.49 17.29
CA TRP A 15 -7.73 -0.22 16.31
C TRP A 15 -9.20 -0.12 16.67
N ALA A 16 -10.08 -0.26 15.69
CA ALA A 16 -11.53 -0.24 15.87
C ALA A 16 -12.21 -1.13 14.84
N VAL A 17 -13.33 -1.74 15.25
CA VAL A 17 -14.26 -2.42 14.35
C VAL A 17 -15.56 -1.63 14.35
N CYS A 18 -16.00 -1.24 13.17
CA CYS A 18 -17.26 -0.55 12.97
C CYS A 18 -18.08 -1.31 11.91
N TYR A 19 -19.40 -1.15 11.97
CA TYR A 19 -20.27 -1.68 10.92
C TYR A 19 -21.33 -0.65 10.56
N LYS A 20 -21.76 -0.69 9.32
CA LYS A 20 -22.89 0.07 8.82
C LYS A 20 -23.53 -0.71 7.68
N ASP A 21 -24.82 -0.94 7.78
CA ASP A 21 -25.60 -1.72 6.81
C ASP A 21 -24.97 -3.11 6.58
N ASP A 22 -24.48 -3.38 5.39
CA ASP A 22 -23.80 -4.63 4.97
C ASP A 22 -22.27 -4.51 4.98
N ARG A 23 -21.72 -3.44 5.54
CA ARG A 23 -20.27 -3.14 5.57
C ARG A 23 -19.70 -3.31 6.97
N ILE A 24 -18.57 -4.02 7.04
CA ILE A 24 -17.71 -4.12 8.21
C ILE A 24 -16.42 -3.37 7.92
N HIS A 25 -16.04 -2.45 8.80
CA HIS A 25 -14.81 -1.70 8.74
C HIS A 25 -13.90 -2.13 9.87
N LEU A 26 -12.66 -2.43 9.54
CA LEU A 26 -11.58 -2.68 10.50
C LEU A 26 -10.52 -1.60 10.30
N ASP A 27 -10.42 -0.70 11.26
CA ASP A 27 -9.44 0.38 11.27
C ASP A 27 -8.30 0.03 12.20
N ILE A 28 -7.06 0.27 11.78
CA ILE A 28 -5.87 0.01 12.59
C ILE A 28 -4.82 1.10 12.35
N TYR A 29 -4.10 1.47 13.42
CA TYR A 29 -2.94 2.33 13.30
C TYR A 29 -1.81 1.60 12.56
N HIS A 30 -1.42 2.11 11.39
CA HIS A 30 -0.47 1.44 10.47
C HIS A 30 0.92 1.21 11.07
N GLY A 31 1.27 1.90 12.17
CA GLY A 31 2.53 1.70 12.88
C GLY A 31 2.65 0.33 13.57
N ILE A 32 1.54 -0.34 13.85
CA ILE A 32 1.54 -1.65 14.55
C ILE A 32 1.37 -2.84 13.61
N SER A 33 0.83 -2.64 12.41
CA SER A 33 0.63 -3.72 11.43
C SER A 33 0.58 -3.15 10.02
N ASP A 34 0.79 -4.01 9.04
CA ASP A 34 0.55 -3.72 7.62
C ASP A 34 -0.70 -4.45 7.10
N GLY A 35 -1.02 -4.24 5.81
CA GLY A 35 -2.18 -4.85 5.17
C GLY A 35 -2.19 -6.38 5.29
N THR A 36 -1.06 -7.07 5.22
CA THR A 36 -0.99 -8.54 5.35
C THR A 36 -1.25 -8.99 6.79
N GLY A 37 -0.67 -8.31 7.79
CA GLY A 37 -0.93 -8.61 9.20
C GLY A 37 -2.38 -8.34 9.58
N LEU A 38 -2.96 -7.22 9.12
CA LEU A 38 -4.36 -6.90 9.32
C LEU A 38 -5.30 -7.87 8.63
N TYR A 39 -4.93 -8.37 7.46
CA TYR A 39 -5.70 -9.38 6.71
C TYR A 39 -5.91 -10.68 7.52
N MET A 40 -4.93 -11.10 8.32
CA MET A 40 -5.06 -12.25 9.21
C MET A 40 -6.14 -12.00 10.27
N VAL A 41 -6.12 -10.82 10.90
CA VAL A 41 -7.12 -10.41 11.90
C VAL A 41 -8.51 -10.29 11.29
N LEU A 42 -8.60 -9.66 10.11
CA LEU A 42 -9.87 -9.51 9.38
C LEU A 42 -10.47 -10.88 9.01
N SER A 43 -9.66 -11.84 8.59
CA SER A 43 -10.15 -13.17 8.22
C SER A 43 -10.77 -13.90 9.43
N THR A 44 -10.16 -13.80 10.60
CA THR A 44 -10.71 -14.35 11.84
C THR A 44 -12.03 -13.67 12.21
N LEU A 45 -12.07 -12.34 12.16
CA LEU A 45 -13.31 -11.57 12.43
C LEU A 45 -14.44 -11.99 11.50
N LEU A 46 -14.16 -12.06 10.20
CA LEU A 46 -15.17 -12.45 9.20
C LEU A 46 -15.59 -13.92 9.35
N PHE A 47 -14.68 -14.81 9.74
CA PHE A 47 -15.05 -16.20 10.02
C PHE A 47 -16.09 -16.28 11.13
N TYR A 48 -15.86 -15.66 12.29
CA TYR A 48 -16.83 -15.70 13.39
C TYR A 48 -18.14 -14.99 13.04
N TYR A 49 -18.10 -13.89 12.29
CA TYR A 49 -19.30 -13.24 11.78
C TYR A 49 -20.09 -14.19 10.87
N CYS A 50 -19.43 -14.82 9.89
CA CYS A 50 -20.09 -15.72 8.94
C CYS A 50 -20.54 -17.04 9.60
N ALA A 51 -19.79 -17.56 10.56
CA ALA A 51 -20.20 -18.72 11.35
C ALA A 51 -21.49 -18.43 12.12
N GLY A 52 -21.57 -17.30 12.83
CA GLY A 52 -22.77 -16.89 13.55
C GLY A 52 -23.95 -16.53 12.66
N ARG A 53 -23.71 -15.96 11.49
CA ARG A 53 -24.77 -15.46 10.58
C ARG A 53 -25.26 -16.51 9.61
N TYR A 54 -24.37 -17.36 9.08
CA TYR A 54 -24.62 -18.27 7.98
C TYR A 54 -24.32 -19.73 8.32
N GLY A 55 -23.86 -20.03 9.54
CA GLY A 55 -23.56 -21.40 9.98
C GLY A 55 -22.33 -22.02 9.35
N ILE A 56 -21.35 -21.22 8.90
CA ILE A 56 -20.10 -21.71 8.32
C ILE A 56 -19.27 -22.37 9.41
N SER A 57 -18.71 -23.54 9.16
CA SER A 57 -17.79 -24.25 10.05
C SER A 57 -16.38 -24.43 9.46
N ASP A 58 -16.22 -24.31 8.13
CA ASP A 58 -14.92 -24.44 7.47
C ASP A 58 -14.07 -23.18 7.70
N HIS A 59 -13.00 -23.33 8.47
CA HIS A 59 -12.01 -22.30 8.76
C HIS A 59 -10.62 -22.65 8.23
N THR A 60 -10.55 -23.51 7.20
CA THR A 60 -9.25 -23.93 6.62
C THR A 60 -8.35 -22.73 6.33
N GLY A 61 -7.19 -22.69 7.00
CA GLY A 61 -6.18 -21.65 6.89
C GLY A 61 -6.51 -20.34 7.63
N ILE A 62 -7.68 -20.24 8.26
CA ILE A 62 -8.07 -19.11 9.08
C ILE A 62 -7.74 -19.41 10.55
N ARG A 63 -7.06 -18.49 11.18
CA ARG A 63 -6.76 -18.52 12.61
C ARG A 63 -8.05 -18.35 13.41
N THR A 64 -8.28 -19.19 14.40
CA THR A 64 -9.42 -19.13 15.30
C THR A 64 -9.01 -18.84 16.74
N LEU A 65 -9.97 -18.58 17.63
CA LEU A 65 -9.69 -18.35 19.06
C LEU A 65 -9.29 -19.63 19.80
N GLU A 66 -9.58 -20.80 19.22
CA GLU A 66 -9.23 -22.12 19.77
C GLU A 66 -7.79 -22.52 19.42
N ASP A 67 -7.18 -21.87 18.44
CA ASP A 67 -5.80 -22.15 18.06
C ASP A 67 -4.83 -21.60 19.12
N PRO A 68 -3.76 -22.34 19.46
CA PRO A 68 -2.76 -21.84 20.41
C PRO A 68 -2.05 -20.60 19.86
N VAL A 69 -1.81 -19.61 20.71
CA VAL A 69 -1.04 -18.42 20.30
C VAL A 69 0.41 -18.84 20.06
N GLU A 70 0.90 -18.57 18.85
CA GLU A 70 2.29 -18.83 18.48
C GLU A 70 3.16 -17.59 18.77
N PRO A 71 4.35 -17.75 19.38
CA PRO A 71 5.23 -16.62 19.68
C PRO A 71 5.57 -15.76 18.45
N GLU A 72 5.67 -16.36 17.27
CA GLU A 72 5.97 -15.66 16.01
C GLU A 72 4.91 -14.61 15.67
N GLU A 73 3.64 -14.84 16.02
CA GLU A 73 2.54 -13.92 15.69
C GLU A 73 2.73 -12.53 16.30
N SER A 74 3.34 -12.46 17.48
CA SER A 74 3.66 -11.22 18.19
C SER A 74 5.12 -10.77 18.05
N THR A 75 5.93 -11.50 17.28
CA THR A 75 7.33 -11.19 17.08
C THR A 75 7.51 -10.06 16.06
N ASP A 76 8.18 -8.98 16.43
CA ASP A 76 8.63 -7.97 15.47
C ASP A 76 9.94 -8.43 14.83
N PRO A 77 9.96 -8.74 13.53
CA PRO A 77 11.19 -9.13 12.85
C PRO A 77 12.31 -8.10 12.94
N GLN A 78 11.99 -6.82 13.15
CA GLN A 78 13.00 -5.76 13.30
C GLN A 78 13.88 -5.96 14.52
N ASP A 79 13.40 -6.65 15.57
CA ASP A 79 14.18 -6.94 16.77
C ASP A 79 15.32 -7.93 16.52
N TYR A 80 15.20 -8.74 15.47
CA TYR A 80 16.19 -9.73 15.05
C TYR A 80 17.15 -9.23 13.97
N LEU A 81 16.91 -8.04 13.43
CA LEU A 81 17.80 -7.43 12.45
C LEU A 81 19.01 -6.79 13.13
N PRO A 82 20.20 -6.87 12.52
CA PRO A 82 21.40 -6.23 13.06
C PRO A 82 21.23 -4.73 13.18
N SER A 83 21.90 -4.11 14.14
CA SER A 83 21.99 -2.65 14.26
C SER A 83 23.19 -2.16 13.49
N LEU A 84 22.99 -1.17 12.62
CA LEU A 84 24.06 -0.46 11.94
C LEU A 84 24.49 0.75 12.77
N ALA A 85 25.80 0.99 12.82
CA ALA A 85 26.33 2.23 13.35
C ALA A 85 25.94 3.41 12.39
N PRO A 86 25.80 4.66 12.89
CA PRO A 86 25.38 5.79 12.07
C PRO A 86 26.17 5.97 10.77
N GLU A 87 27.47 5.72 10.79
CA GLU A 87 28.38 5.80 9.64
C GLU A 87 28.17 4.68 8.61
N GLN A 88 27.57 3.57 9.01
CA GLN A 88 27.23 2.44 8.14
C GLN A 88 25.90 2.60 7.45
N ILE A 89 25.04 3.53 7.92
CA ILE A 89 23.74 3.80 7.32
C ILE A 89 23.94 4.53 6.00
N PRO A 90 23.56 3.94 4.85
CA PRO A 90 23.75 4.60 3.56
C PRO A 90 23.01 5.93 3.50
N LYS A 91 23.68 6.97 3.03
CA LYS A 91 23.00 8.22 2.65
C LYS A 91 22.24 7.94 1.36
N PRO A 92 20.94 8.29 1.28
CA PRO A 92 20.20 8.13 0.04
C PRO A 92 20.88 8.94 -1.08
N ARG A 93 21.27 8.27 -2.15
CA ARG A 93 21.68 8.90 -3.41
C ARG A 93 20.54 8.65 -4.39
N VAL A 94 19.51 9.46 -4.30
CA VAL A 94 18.36 9.36 -5.20
C VAL A 94 18.11 10.77 -5.73
N ASP A 95 18.09 10.90 -7.04
CA ASP A 95 17.58 12.12 -7.66
C ASP A 95 16.11 12.26 -7.27
N PRO A 96 15.67 13.47 -6.91
CA PRO A 96 14.28 13.69 -6.58
C PRO A 96 13.38 13.23 -7.72
N ALA A 97 12.36 12.42 -7.38
CA ALA A 97 11.35 12.01 -8.34
C ALA A 97 10.44 13.19 -8.69
N PHE A 98 9.78 13.10 -9.85
CA PHE A 98 8.74 14.04 -10.25
C PHE A 98 7.62 14.06 -9.22
N SER A 99 7.22 15.23 -8.73
CA SER A 99 6.08 15.45 -7.84
C SER A 99 4.95 16.11 -8.61
N MET A 100 3.74 15.57 -8.49
CA MET A 100 2.56 16.14 -9.15
C MET A 100 2.22 17.52 -8.57
N ILE A 101 2.46 17.74 -7.29
CA ILE A 101 2.22 19.02 -6.61
C ILE A 101 3.33 20.02 -6.91
N GLU A 102 4.60 19.65 -6.68
CA GLU A 102 5.72 20.60 -6.78
C GLU A 102 6.10 20.88 -8.26
N ASP A 103 6.18 19.85 -9.10
CA ASP A 103 6.63 19.94 -10.49
C ASP A 103 5.49 19.98 -11.50
N GLY A 104 4.35 19.35 -11.17
CA GLY A 104 3.14 19.30 -11.99
C GLY A 104 2.16 20.43 -11.68
N GLU A 105 2.48 21.30 -10.72
CA GLU A 105 1.68 22.48 -10.33
C GLU A 105 0.23 22.14 -9.92
N MET A 106 0.02 20.91 -9.40
CA MET A 106 -1.30 20.53 -8.88
C MET A 106 -1.57 21.20 -7.54
N THR A 107 -2.81 21.61 -7.32
CA THR A 107 -3.22 22.38 -6.13
C THR A 107 -3.41 21.45 -4.93
N PRO A 108 -2.61 21.55 -3.85
CA PRO A 108 -2.83 20.77 -2.66
C PRO A 108 -4.24 20.93 -2.10
N SER A 109 -4.86 19.84 -1.69
CA SER A 109 -6.21 19.84 -1.12
C SER A 109 -6.35 18.80 -0.02
N THR A 110 -7.52 18.79 0.66
CA THR A 110 -7.93 17.63 1.45
C THR A 110 -7.90 16.39 0.57
N PRO A 111 -7.46 15.25 1.11
CA PRO A 111 -7.36 14.02 0.31
C PRO A 111 -8.69 13.64 -0.33
N LYS A 112 -8.64 13.32 -1.63
CA LYS A 112 -9.76 12.73 -2.37
C LYS A 112 -9.55 11.24 -2.54
N VAL A 113 -10.64 10.49 -2.58
CA VAL A 113 -10.63 9.03 -2.73
C VAL A 113 -11.56 8.63 -3.88
N TRP A 114 -11.09 7.75 -4.76
CA TRP A 114 -11.89 7.11 -5.80
C TRP A 114 -11.84 5.60 -5.65
N ASP A 115 -13.01 4.99 -5.62
CA ASP A 115 -13.18 3.54 -5.61
C ASP A 115 -13.54 3.06 -7.01
N ILE A 116 -12.71 2.15 -7.56
CA ILE A 116 -12.83 1.64 -8.92
C ILE A 116 -12.85 0.11 -8.88
N GLU A 117 -13.86 -0.49 -9.49
CA GLU A 117 -13.97 -1.93 -9.66
C GLU A 117 -13.55 -2.32 -11.08
N ILE A 118 -12.72 -3.36 -11.20
CA ILE A 118 -12.25 -3.92 -12.46
C ILE A 118 -12.58 -5.43 -12.48
N PRO A 119 -13.19 -6.00 -13.54
CA PRO A 119 -13.32 -7.44 -13.70
C PRO A 119 -11.94 -8.11 -13.69
N GLU A 120 -11.71 -9.01 -12.73
CA GLU A 120 -10.40 -9.68 -12.54
C GLU A 120 -9.96 -10.42 -13.80
N GLU A 121 -10.86 -11.16 -14.45
CA GLU A 121 -10.55 -11.94 -15.65
C GLU A 121 -10.00 -11.07 -16.79
N ALA A 122 -10.64 -9.93 -17.07
CA ALA A 122 -10.22 -9.03 -18.13
C ALA A 122 -8.85 -8.42 -17.84
N PHE A 123 -8.65 -7.95 -16.60
CA PHE A 123 -7.39 -7.38 -16.18
C PHE A 123 -6.26 -8.41 -16.17
N MET A 124 -6.50 -9.61 -15.64
CA MET A 124 -5.48 -10.68 -15.59
C MET A 124 -5.13 -11.21 -16.96
N ARG A 125 -6.08 -11.24 -17.90
CA ARG A 125 -5.81 -11.61 -19.30
C ARG A 125 -4.82 -10.61 -19.93
N PHE A 126 -5.06 -9.33 -19.77
CA PHE A 126 -4.16 -8.28 -20.26
C PHE A 126 -2.79 -8.34 -19.57
N THR A 127 -2.77 -8.45 -18.25
CA THR A 127 -1.56 -8.52 -17.44
C THR A 127 -0.68 -9.72 -17.83
N SER A 128 -1.29 -10.90 -17.96
CA SER A 128 -0.57 -12.13 -18.34
C SER A 128 -0.05 -12.09 -19.78
N ALA A 129 -0.80 -11.50 -20.71
CA ALA A 129 -0.38 -11.34 -22.10
C ALA A 129 0.86 -10.43 -22.26
N ASN A 130 1.11 -9.56 -21.27
CA ASN A 130 2.25 -8.64 -21.25
C ASN A 130 3.36 -9.04 -20.24
N ASP A 131 3.33 -10.27 -19.71
CA ASP A 131 4.32 -10.75 -18.73
C ASP A 131 4.44 -9.88 -17.47
N ALA A 132 3.35 -9.33 -17.00
CA ALA A 132 3.29 -8.47 -15.81
C ALA A 132 2.62 -9.17 -14.61
N SER A 133 2.70 -8.54 -13.44
CA SER A 133 1.86 -8.82 -12.27
C SER A 133 0.84 -7.70 -12.07
N PRO A 134 -0.26 -7.90 -11.31
CA PRO A 134 -1.26 -6.86 -11.11
C PRO A 134 -0.68 -5.52 -10.64
N GLY A 135 0.15 -5.54 -9.60
CA GLY A 135 0.75 -4.32 -9.07
C GLY A 135 1.75 -3.66 -10.00
N THR A 136 2.58 -4.45 -10.72
CA THR A 136 3.52 -3.90 -11.72
C THR A 136 2.78 -3.31 -12.92
N MET A 137 1.67 -3.92 -13.35
CA MET A 137 0.83 -3.40 -14.41
C MET A 137 0.21 -2.05 -14.02
N ILE A 138 -0.41 -1.96 -12.85
CA ILE A 138 -0.99 -0.69 -12.36
C ILE A 138 0.12 0.37 -12.25
N SER A 139 1.29 0.02 -11.69
CA SER A 139 2.42 0.95 -11.63
C SER A 139 2.81 1.46 -13.02
N LEU A 140 2.88 0.61 -14.02
CA LEU A 140 3.26 1.01 -15.37
C LEU A 140 2.19 1.89 -16.03
N LEU A 141 0.90 1.57 -15.87
CA LEU A 141 -0.20 2.37 -16.43
C LEU A 141 -0.24 3.79 -15.83
N ILE A 142 0.03 3.93 -14.53
CA ILE A 142 0.15 5.24 -13.88
C ILE A 142 1.37 6.00 -14.42
N ALA A 143 2.51 5.33 -14.63
CA ALA A 143 3.69 5.96 -15.22
C ALA A 143 3.40 6.49 -16.62
N HIS A 144 2.66 5.74 -17.45
CA HIS A 144 2.23 6.19 -18.78
C HIS A 144 1.28 7.38 -18.71
N ALA A 145 0.32 7.38 -17.78
CA ALA A 145 -0.57 8.53 -17.58
C ALA A 145 0.22 9.80 -17.24
N LEU A 146 1.16 9.71 -16.30
CA LEU A 146 2.03 10.83 -15.94
C LEU A 146 2.95 11.26 -17.10
N ASP A 147 3.46 10.31 -17.87
CA ASP A 147 4.31 10.59 -19.02
C ASP A 147 3.58 11.36 -20.13
N GLU A 148 2.33 10.99 -20.40
CA GLU A 148 1.46 11.68 -21.38
C GLU A 148 1.04 13.07 -20.88
N MET A 149 0.85 13.24 -19.56
CA MET A 149 0.49 14.55 -18.97
C MET A 149 1.69 15.51 -18.92
N TYR A 150 2.90 14.99 -18.68
CA TYR A 150 4.10 15.78 -18.46
C TYR A 150 5.27 15.31 -19.35
N PRO A 151 5.17 15.43 -20.68
CA PRO A 151 6.17 14.91 -21.61
C PRO A 151 7.53 15.60 -21.49
N GLU A 152 7.55 16.88 -21.09
CA GLU A 152 8.75 17.72 -21.00
C GLU A 152 9.37 17.75 -19.58
N ARG A 153 8.91 16.89 -18.68
CA ARG A 153 9.44 16.84 -17.29
C ARG A 153 10.95 16.59 -17.28
N SER A 154 11.65 17.23 -16.37
CA SER A 154 13.10 17.05 -16.16
C SER A 154 13.44 15.98 -15.13
N LYS A 155 12.49 15.64 -14.22
CA LYS A 155 12.68 14.63 -13.19
C LYS A 155 12.10 13.28 -13.61
N PRO A 156 12.67 12.16 -13.14
CA PRO A 156 12.14 10.83 -13.43
C PRO A 156 10.79 10.59 -12.73
N ILE A 157 9.88 9.87 -13.38
CA ILE A 157 8.71 9.29 -12.74
C ILE A 157 9.20 8.03 -12.02
N THR A 158 9.01 7.99 -10.71
CA THR A 158 9.41 6.84 -9.89
C THR A 158 8.20 6.32 -9.12
N SER A 159 7.91 5.03 -9.27
CA SER A 159 6.90 4.34 -8.48
C SER A 159 7.53 3.72 -7.24
N SER A 160 6.85 3.84 -6.11
CA SER A 160 7.08 3.05 -4.89
C SER A 160 6.07 1.91 -4.88
N TYR A 161 6.52 0.67 -5.16
CA TYR A 161 5.67 -0.52 -5.14
C TYR A 161 5.91 -1.30 -3.85
N ILE A 162 4.84 -1.47 -3.08
CA ILE A 162 4.91 -2.12 -1.76
C ILE A 162 4.85 -3.63 -1.91
N ILE A 163 5.76 -4.33 -1.24
CA ILE A 163 5.83 -5.78 -1.18
C ILE A 163 5.81 -6.29 0.27
N ASN A 164 5.28 -7.49 0.45
CA ASN A 164 5.30 -8.19 1.74
C ASN A 164 6.70 -8.79 1.98
N GLY A 165 7.40 -8.32 2.99
CA GLY A 165 8.74 -8.77 3.36
C GLY A 165 8.78 -10.05 4.21
N ARG A 166 7.64 -10.53 4.74
CA ARG A 166 7.58 -11.69 5.66
C ARG A 166 8.28 -12.95 5.14
N PRO A 167 8.05 -13.37 3.88
CA PRO A 167 8.72 -14.57 3.36
C PRO A 167 10.24 -14.45 3.37
N MET A 168 10.78 -13.26 3.02
CA MET A 168 12.20 -12.99 2.94
C MET A 168 12.85 -12.79 4.30
N LEU A 169 12.06 -12.51 5.33
CA LEU A 169 12.51 -12.38 6.72
C LEU A 169 12.31 -13.67 7.53
N HIS A 170 11.67 -14.68 6.95
CA HIS A 170 11.32 -15.96 7.61
C HIS A 170 10.36 -15.80 8.80
N PHE A 171 9.48 -14.80 8.77
CA PHE A 171 8.44 -14.57 9.78
C PHE A 171 7.04 -14.55 9.14
N PRO A 172 6.57 -15.68 8.54
CA PRO A 172 5.32 -15.70 7.78
C PRO A 172 4.06 -15.42 8.62
N LYS A 173 4.11 -15.64 9.93
CA LYS A 173 2.95 -15.52 10.83
C LYS A 173 2.88 -14.21 11.61
N THR A 174 3.92 -13.40 11.60
CA THR A 174 3.93 -12.14 12.35
C THR A 174 2.82 -11.19 11.89
N HIS A 175 2.19 -10.53 12.84
CA HIS A 175 1.20 -9.48 12.58
C HIS A 175 1.85 -8.09 12.44
N HIS A 176 3.13 -7.96 12.79
CA HIS A 176 3.85 -6.69 12.71
C HIS A 176 4.07 -6.21 11.29
N ASN A 177 4.38 -4.93 11.14
CA ASN A 177 4.65 -4.31 9.85
C ASN A 177 5.95 -4.85 9.24
N CYS A 178 5.83 -5.54 8.10
CA CYS A 178 6.94 -6.15 7.36
C CYS A 178 6.94 -5.71 5.89
N VAL A 179 6.39 -4.54 5.58
CA VAL A 179 6.42 -4.03 4.21
C VAL A 179 7.82 -3.61 3.80
N ASN A 180 8.16 -3.85 2.56
CA ASN A 180 9.33 -3.32 1.90
C ASN A 180 8.92 -2.67 0.57
N THR A 181 9.83 -1.93 -0.06
CA THR A 181 9.54 -1.15 -1.25
C THR A 181 10.43 -1.56 -2.39
N VAL A 182 9.82 -1.76 -3.56
CA VAL A 182 10.48 -1.86 -4.86
C VAL A 182 10.30 -0.54 -5.59
N PHE A 183 11.36 0.03 -6.11
CA PHE A 183 11.30 1.27 -6.88
C PHE A 183 11.39 0.99 -8.38
N PHE A 184 10.41 1.52 -9.14
CA PHE A 184 10.45 1.51 -10.60
C PHE A 184 10.72 2.94 -11.08
N ASN A 185 11.79 3.11 -11.81
CA ASN A 185 12.14 4.40 -12.42
C ASN A 185 11.75 4.35 -13.90
N PHE A 186 10.69 5.09 -14.27
CA PHE A 186 10.26 5.24 -15.65
C PHE A 186 11.06 6.36 -16.33
N ASN A 187 12.20 5.99 -16.89
CA ASN A 187 13.13 6.87 -17.59
C ASN A 187 13.01 6.72 -19.11
N ASP A 188 13.75 7.55 -19.85
CA ASP A 188 13.72 7.56 -21.31
C ASP A 188 14.08 6.21 -21.95
N ARG A 189 14.96 5.43 -21.31
CA ARG A 189 15.30 4.09 -21.79
C ARG A 189 14.10 3.14 -21.72
N ILE A 190 13.34 3.18 -20.62
CA ILE A 190 12.11 2.36 -20.46
C ILE A 190 11.02 2.91 -21.37
N ARG A 191 10.84 4.23 -21.41
CA ARG A 191 9.88 4.90 -22.31
C ARG A 191 10.03 4.45 -23.76
N ALA A 192 11.25 4.32 -24.26
CA ALA A 192 11.53 3.94 -25.65
C ALA A 192 11.30 2.45 -25.96
N MET A 193 11.05 1.61 -24.96
CA MET A 193 10.79 0.18 -25.17
C MET A 193 9.33 -0.08 -25.59
N PRO A 194 9.04 -1.17 -26.34
CA PRO A 194 7.70 -1.68 -26.49
C PRO A 194 7.06 -1.99 -25.13
N PHE A 195 5.73 -1.85 -25.02
CA PHE A 195 5.00 -1.96 -23.76
C PHE A 195 5.23 -3.32 -23.03
N ASP A 196 5.19 -4.43 -23.77
CA ASP A 196 5.48 -5.75 -23.23
C ASP A 196 6.89 -5.86 -22.61
N ARG A 197 7.86 -5.21 -23.23
CA ARG A 197 9.24 -5.15 -22.71
C ARG A 197 9.36 -4.29 -21.46
N GLN A 198 8.61 -3.20 -21.38
CA GLN A 198 8.51 -2.40 -20.15
C GLN A 198 7.96 -3.25 -18.99
N CYS A 199 6.91 -4.04 -19.25
CA CYS A 199 6.33 -4.97 -18.28
C CYS A 199 7.35 -6.01 -17.79
N THR A 200 8.09 -6.64 -18.73
CA THR A 200 9.16 -7.60 -18.39
C THR A 200 10.26 -6.95 -17.54
N VAL A 201 10.64 -5.70 -17.85
CA VAL A 201 11.63 -4.95 -17.04
C VAL A 201 11.12 -4.73 -15.62
N TYR A 202 9.88 -4.28 -15.44
CA TYR A 202 9.30 -4.07 -14.11
C TYR A 202 9.25 -5.36 -13.30
N ARG A 203 8.87 -6.47 -13.94
CA ARG A 203 8.89 -7.78 -13.30
C ARG A 203 10.31 -8.20 -12.90
N GLY A 204 11.30 -7.99 -13.76
CA GLY A 204 12.71 -8.25 -13.46
C GLY A 204 13.25 -7.40 -12.31
N ILE A 205 12.89 -6.12 -12.27
CA ILE A 205 13.24 -5.20 -11.16
C ILE A 205 12.61 -5.71 -9.85
N THR A 206 11.32 -6.11 -9.88
CA THR A 206 10.65 -6.69 -8.71
C THR A 206 11.42 -7.90 -8.20
N PHE A 207 11.76 -8.86 -9.08
CA PHE A 207 12.50 -10.06 -8.71
C PHE A 207 13.84 -9.72 -8.05
N ILE A 208 14.60 -8.78 -8.62
CA ILE A 208 15.91 -8.36 -8.09
C ILE A 208 15.78 -7.64 -6.75
N GLN A 209 14.80 -6.73 -6.60
CA GLN A 209 14.65 -5.93 -5.39
C GLN A 209 13.91 -6.66 -4.27
N SER A 210 13.19 -7.75 -4.56
CA SER A 210 12.58 -8.63 -3.56
C SER A 210 13.46 -9.81 -3.16
N ASP A 211 14.74 -9.80 -3.55
CA ASP A 211 15.72 -10.77 -3.04
C ASP A 211 15.87 -10.66 -1.53
N GLU A 212 16.05 -11.80 -0.86
CA GLU A 212 16.11 -11.91 0.60
C GLU A 212 17.15 -10.97 1.23
N GLN A 213 18.36 -10.94 0.68
CA GLN A 213 19.43 -10.09 1.21
C GLN A 213 19.12 -8.60 1.06
N ARG A 214 18.48 -8.22 -0.05
CA ARG A 214 18.08 -6.83 -0.30
C ARG A 214 16.96 -6.38 0.62
N VAL A 215 15.94 -7.23 0.82
CA VAL A 215 14.84 -6.96 1.74
C VAL A 215 15.36 -6.84 3.18
N ALA A 216 16.12 -7.82 3.66
CA ALA A 216 16.71 -7.79 4.98
C ALA A 216 17.64 -6.57 5.16
N GLY A 217 18.45 -6.23 4.17
CA GLY A 217 19.31 -5.05 4.18
C GLY A 217 18.54 -3.74 4.25
N ALA A 218 17.47 -3.59 3.45
CA ALA A 218 16.62 -2.40 3.47
C ALA A 218 15.91 -2.23 4.83
N MET A 219 15.37 -3.32 5.37
CA MET A 219 14.72 -3.31 6.69
C MET A 219 15.71 -3.05 7.82
N THR A 220 16.93 -3.60 7.75
CA THR A 220 18.02 -3.29 8.69
C THR A 220 18.35 -1.80 8.70
N ILE A 221 18.45 -1.18 7.53
CA ILE A 221 18.67 0.27 7.41
C ILE A 221 17.51 1.05 8.04
N GLY A 222 16.27 0.69 7.73
CA GLY A 222 15.06 1.31 8.29
C GLY A 222 15.01 1.19 9.83
N ALA A 223 15.17 -0.03 10.36
CA ALA A 223 15.18 -0.30 11.78
C ALA A 223 16.31 0.47 12.50
N SER A 224 17.51 0.53 11.90
CA SER A 224 18.65 1.26 12.49
C SER A 224 18.38 2.78 12.52
N ARG A 225 17.77 3.35 11.50
CA ARG A 225 17.34 4.76 11.49
C ARG A 225 16.29 5.04 12.55
N ASN A 226 15.30 4.17 12.69
CA ASN A 226 14.26 4.29 13.73
C ASN A 226 14.88 4.27 15.13
N ARG A 227 15.77 3.30 15.42
CA ARG A 227 16.48 3.22 16.71
C ARG A 227 17.32 4.46 16.98
N MET A 228 17.99 5.01 15.96
CA MET A 228 18.76 6.24 16.08
C MET A 228 17.85 7.43 16.44
N VAL A 229 16.71 7.61 15.75
CA VAL A 229 15.75 8.68 16.09
C VAL A 229 15.23 8.51 17.51
N LEU A 230 14.87 7.30 17.92
CA LEU A 230 14.39 7.03 19.28
C LEU A 230 15.44 7.34 20.34
N ALA A 231 16.73 7.06 20.07
CA ALA A 231 17.83 7.35 20.99
C ALA A 231 18.17 8.83 21.09
N MET A 232 18.07 9.58 19.97
CA MET A 232 18.43 11.00 19.91
C MET A 232 17.28 11.94 20.32
N ALA A 233 16.02 11.48 20.25
CA ALA A 233 14.85 12.26 20.52
C ALA A 233 14.18 11.82 21.86
N PRO A 234 14.54 12.41 23.01
CA PRO A 234 14.13 11.92 24.32
C PRO A 234 12.64 12.18 24.62
N THR A 235 12.02 13.17 23.98
CA THR A 235 10.62 13.51 24.22
C THR A 235 9.72 13.04 23.07
N TYR A 236 8.42 12.86 23.34
CA TYR A 236 7.43 12.52 22.33
C TYR A 236 7.42 13.54 21.18
N GLU A 237 7.42 14.84 21.50
CA GLU A 237 7.42 15.90 20.48
C GLU A 237 8.68 15.89 19.62
N ALA A 238 9.84 15.67 20.21
CA ALA A 238 11.09 15.54 19.45
C ALA A 238 11.04 14.35 18.49
N ARG A 239 10.48 13.20 18.93
CA ARG A 239 10.28 12.01 18.08
C ARG A 239 9.30 12.27 16.94
N LYS A 240 8.14 12.88 17.25
CA LYS A 240 7.13 13.27 16.25
C LYS A 240 7.74 14.17 15.17
N ASN A 241 8.48 15.20 15.56
CA ASN A 241 9.13 16.11 14.63
C ASN A 241 10.21 15.41 13.79
N ALA A 242 11.05 14.56 14.38
CA ALA A 242 12.10 13.82 13.65
C ALA A 242 11.50 12.85 12.65
N PHE A 243 10.48 12.08 13.01
CA PHE A 243 9.76 11.20 12.08
C PHE A 243 9.01 11.97 11.00
N GLY A 244 8.38 13.11 11.35
CA GLY A 244 7.74 13.98 10.38
C GLY A 244 8.70 14.51 9.31
N GLN A 245 9.91 14.94 9.71
CA GLN A 245 10.95 15.36 8.78
C GLN A 245 11.47 14.21 7.90
N MET A 246 11.62 13.02 8.48
CA MET A 246 12.03 11.82 7.74
C MET A 246 10.99 11.44 6.67
N LEU A 247 9.70 11.46 7.02
CA LEU A 247 8.60 11.19 6.09
C LEU A 247 8.52 12.24 4.98
N ALA A 248 8.66 13.52 5.32
CA ALA A 248 8.67 14.60 4.33
C ALA A 248 9.83 14.47 3.34
N GLY A 249 11.03 14.08 3.82
CA GLY A 249 12.19 13.75 2.96
C GLY A 249 11.93 12.54 2.06
N GLY A 250 11.21 11.54 2.56
CA GLY A 250 10.82 10.33 1.81
C GLY A 250 9.89 10.60 0.63
N LYS A 251 9.02 11.60 0.71
CA LYS A 251 8.09 11.99 -0.38
C LYS A 251 8.79 12.33 -1.70
N ARG A 252 10.06 12.72 -1.66
CA ARG A 252 10.85 13.07 -2.85
C ARG A 252 11.48 11.88 -3.55
N LEU A 253 11.36 10.68 -2.98
CA LEU A 253 11.97 9.48 -3.54
C LEU A 253 11.11 8.83 -4.62
N PHE A 254 9.82 9.15 -4.68
CA PHE A 254 8.88 8.58 -5.64
C PHE A 254 7.74 9.55 -5.96
N SER A 255 7.18 9.40 -7.15
CA SER A 255 6.08 10.20 -7.68
C SER A 255 4.72 9.71 -7.16
N TYR A 256 4.57 8.41 -7.01
CA TYR A 256 3.36 7.76 -6.53
C TYR A 256 3.69 6.41 -5.89
N MET A 257 2.70 5.88 -5.15
CA MET A 257 2.80 4.58 -4.48
C MET A 257 1.73 3.63 -5.00
N VAL A 258 2.08 2.34 -5.09
CA VAL A 258 1.14 1.26 -5.39
C VAL A 258 1.30 0.18 -4.34
N SER A 259 0.19 -0.22 -3.73
CA SER A 259 0.13 -1.27 -2.71
C SER A 259 -0.86 -2.34 -3.14
N TYR A 260 -0.45 -3.60 -3.14
CA TYR A 260 -1.33 -4.72 -3.44
C TYR A 260 -1.39 -5.67 -2.25
N VAL A 261 -2.47 -5.60 -1.49
CA VAL A 261 -2.67 -6.47 -0.31
C VAL A 261 -2.93 -7.94 -0.69
N GLY A 262 -3.23 -8.21 -1.95
CA GLY A 262 -3.38 -9.55 -2.48
C GLY A 262 -4.83 -9.93 -2.81
N LYS A 263 -4.98 -11.13 -3.38
CA LYS A 263 -6.28 -11.74 -3.61
C LYS A 263 -6.76 -12.44 -2.35
N TRP A 264 -8.07 -12.36 -2.08
CA TRP A 264 -8.69 -13.12 -1.00
C TRP A 264 -8.44 -14.61 -1.16
N LYS A 265 -7.89 -15.26 -0.13
CA LYS A 265 -7.39 -16.65 -0.22
C LYS A 265 -8.29 -17.67 0.51
N TYR A 266 -9.18 -17.21 1.40
CA TYR A 266 -10.01 -18.08 2.22
C TYR A 266 -11.32 -18.41 1.50
N LYS A 267 -11.37 -19.58 0.89
CA LYS A 267 -12.46 -20.03 0.00
C LYS A 267 -13.81 -20.16 0.71
N SER A 268 -13.81 -20.56 1.97
CA SER A 268 -15.04 -20.68 2.77
C SER A 268 -15.76 -19.36 3.02
N LEU A 269 -15.02 -18.25 3.02
CA LEU A 269 -15.57 -16.91 3.24
C LEU A 269 -15.85 -16.14 1.95
N GLU A 270 -15.16 -16.48 0.87
CA GLU A 270 -15.20 -15.73 -0.40
C GLU A 270 -16.64 -15.48 -0.90
N PRO A 271 -17.60 -16.45 -0.84
CA PRO A 271 -18.97 -16.22 -1.32
C PRO A 271 -19.75 -15.15 -0.55
N TYR A 272 -19.30 -14.78 0.64
CA TYR A 272 -19.97 -13.83 1.52
C TYR A 272 -19.35 -12.43 1.46
N ILE A 273 -18.28 -12.25 0.68
CA ILE A 273 -17.58 -10.96 0.52
C ILE A 273 -17.93 -10.39 -0.85
N LEU A 274 -18.79 -9.39 -0.90
CA LEU A 274 -19.21 -8.74 -2.14
C LEU A 274 -18.19 -7.73 -2.66
N GLU A 275 -17.55 -7.00 -1.75
CA GLU A 275 -16.56 -5.97 -2.02
C GLU A 275 -15.44 -6.01 -0.97
N PHE A 276 -14.22 -5.68 -1.36
CA PHE A 276 -13.08 -5.60 -0.48
C PHE A 276 -12.24 -4.37 -0.80
N TRP A 277 -12.44 -3.31 -0.02
CA TRP A 277 -11.76 -2.03 -0.18
C TRP A 277 -10.70 -1.85 0.90
N THR A 278 -9.59 -1.24 0.52
CA THR A 278 -8.51 -0.85 1.43
C THR A 278 -8.29 0.65 1.33
N HIS A 279 -8.24 1.33 2.49
CA HIS A 279 -8.09 2.77 2.58
C HIS A 279 -6.94 3.09 3.54
N VAL A 280 -5.98 3.90 3.09
CA VAL A 280 -4.85 4.34 3.90
C VAL A 280 -4.81 5.87 3.92
N PRO A 281 -4.61 6.51 5.08
CA PRO A 281 -4.36 7.94 5.11
C PRO A 281 -3.15 8.27 4.25
N ILE A 282 -3.33 9.19 3.31
CA ILE A 282 -2.29 9.51 2.34
C ILE A 282 -1.18 10.34 2.98
N ALA A 283 0.06 9.89 2.79
CA ALA A 283 1.26 10.66 3.14
C ALA A 283 2.00 11.18 1.89
N ASN A 284 1.50 10.89 0.69
CA ASN A 284 2.11 11.17 -0.61
C ASN A 284 1.12 11.88 -1.53
N ASP A 285 1.60 12.33 -2.69
CA ASP A 285 0.74 13.01 -3.65
C ASP A 285 -0.34 12.06 -4.22
N PHE A 286 0.03 10.79 -4.49
CA PHE A 286 -0.86 9.81 -5.11
C PHE A 286 -0.53 8.38 -4.66
N LEU A 287 -1.55 7.64 -4.22
CA LEU A 287 -1.45 6.26 -3.76
C LEU A 287 -2.58 5.43 -4.37
N VAL A 288 -2.26 4.24 -4.86
CA VAL A 288 -3.24 3.24 -5.30
C VAL A 288 -3.12 1.99 -4.45
N GLU A 289 -4.21 1.65 -3.77
CA GLU A 289 -4.37 0.39 -3.07
C GLU A 289 -5.15 -0.60 -3.92
N ILE A 290 -4.75 -1.87 -3.87
CA ILE A 290 -5.32 -2.94 -4.71
C ILE A 290 -5.69 -4.11 -3.82
N ALA A 291 -6.92 -4.59 -3.95
CA ALA A 291 -7.40 -5.84 -3.36
C ALA A 291 -8.18 -6.63 -4.41
N ALA A 292 -8.36 -7.95 -4.22
CA ALA A 292 -9.15 -8.76 -5.14
C ALA A 292 -9.95 -9.83 -4.40
N VAL A 293 -11.23 -9.98 -4.76
CA VAL A 293 -12.13 -11.02 -4.26
C VAL A 293 -13.25 -11.28 -5.29
N ASN A 294 -13.74 -12.48 -5.36
CA ASN A 294 -14.91 -12.88 -6.18
C ASN A 294 -14.83 -12.44 -7.64
N GLY A 295 -13.66 -12.62 -8.27
CA GLY A 295 -13.48 -12.27 -9.69
C GLY A 295 -13.43 -10.78 -9.98
N LYS A 296 -13.25 -9.95 -8.96
CA LYS A 296 -13.15 -8.50 -9.04
C LYS A 296 -11.85 -8.01 -8.43
N ILE A 297 -11.29 -6.96 -9.01
CA ILE A 297 -10.21 -6.17 -8.45
C ILE A 297 -10.80 -4.84 -8.00
N PHE A 298 -10.47 -4.45 -6.80
CA PHE A 298 -10.87 -3.20 -6.16
C PHE A 298 -9.66 -2.30 -6.07
N LEU A 299 -9.74 -1.14 -6.71
CA LEU A 299 -8.72 -0.11 -6.64
C LEU A 299 -9.25 1.05 -5.83
N THR A 300 -8.55 1.44 -4.80
CA THR A 300 -8.78 2.67 -4.08
C THR A 300 -7.64 3.63 -4.39
N ILE A 301 -7.97 4.75 -5.03
CA ILE A 301 -7.01 5.80 -5.36
C ILE A 301 -7.16 6.91 -4.34
N HIS A 302 -6.05 7.28 -3.71
CA HIS A 302 -5.93 8.42 -2.81
C HIS A 302 -5.06 9.48 -3.45
N GLN A 303 -5.50 10.74 -3.45
CA GLN A 303 -4.68 11.87 -3.89
C GLN A 303 -4.81 13.06 -2.93
N SER A 304 -3.76 13.88 -2.83
CA SER A 304 -3.67 15.05 -1.95
C SER A 304 -3.73 16.38 -2.71
N PHE A 305 -4.36 16.39 -3.89
CA PHE A 305 -4.56 17.57 -4.72
C PHE A 305 -5.98 17.60 -5.31
N SER A 306 -6.43 18.77 -5.77
CA SER A 306 -7.83 19.01 -6.16
C SER A 306 -8.19 18.53 -7.56
N GLU A 307 -7.22 18.47 -8.47
CA GLU A 307 -7.44 18.15 -9.89
C GLU A 307 -7.73 16.67 -10.09
N ASP A 308 -8.68 16.34 -10.96
CA ASP A 308 -9.08 14.96 -11.27
C ASP A 308 -8.35 14.39 -12.51
N ASN A 309 -7.54 15.22 -13.18
CA ASN A 309 -6.85 14.88 -14.42
C ASN A 309 -5.92 13.65 -14.29
N MET A 310 -5.27 13.44 -13.13
CA MET A 310 -4.43 12.26 -12.91
C MET A 310 -5.25 10.96 -12.89
N VAL A 311 -6.37 10.97 -12.18
CA VAL A 311 -7.28 9.82 -12.15
C VAL A 311 -7.86 9.58 -13.54
N GLN A 312 -8.29 10.65 -14.24
CA GLN A 312 -8.78 10.52 -15.60
C GLN A 312 -7.70 9.97 -16.55
N GLY A 313 -6.47 10.45 -16.46
CA GLY A 313 -5.34 9.93 -17.25
C GLY A 313 -5.10 8.44 -17.00
N PHE A 314 -5.19 7.99 -15.75
CA PHE A 314 -5.11 6.56 -15.42
C PHE A 314 -6.29 5.76 -16.02
N LEU A 315 -7.53 6.27 -15.91
CA LEU A 315 -8.70 5.64 -16.51
C LEU A 315 -8.61 5.58 -18.04
N ASP A 316 -8.01 6.58 -18.68
CA ASP A 316 -7.75 6.59 -20.11
C ASP A 316 -6.73 5.51 -20.51
N GLN A 317 -5.72 5.24 -19.69
CA GLN A 317 -4.85 4.08 -19.92
C GLN A 317 -5.62 2.76 -19.86
N LEU A 318 -6.53 2.58 -18.90
CA LEU A 318 -7.41 1.39 -18.87
C LEU A 318 -8.24 1.27 -20.16
N ARG A 319 -8.86 2.36 -20.60
CA ARG A 319 -9.66 2.39 -21.86
C ARG A 319 -8.81 2.08 -23.09
N LYS A 320 -7.62 2.67 -23.19
CA LYS A 320 -6.66 2.48 -24.28
C LYS A 320 -6.27 1.01 -24.45
N HIS A 321 -6.19 0.29 -23.35
CA HIS A 321 -5.87 -1.14 -23.32
C HIS A 321 -7.10 -2.05 -23.29
N GLY A 322 -8.31 -1.51 -23.45
CA GLY A 322 -9.55 -2.30 -23.48
C GLY A 322 -9.91 -2.98 -22.16
N ILE A 323 -9.42 -2.44 -21.02
CA ILE A 323 -9.71 -2.94 -19.69
C ILE A 323 -11.00 -2.28 -19.18
N PRO A 324 -12.10 -3.04 -19.03
CA PRO A 324 -13.34 -2.49 -18.50
C PRO A 324 -13.19 -2.15 -17.02
N PHE A 325 -13.85 -1.10 -16.59
CA PHE A 325 -13.90 -0.69 -15.18
C PHE A 325 -15.22 0.00 -14.85
N GLN A 326 -15.55 0.05 -13.58
CA GLN A 326 -16.66 0.81 -13.03
C GLN A 326 -16.18 1.70 -11.89
N MET A 327 -16.39 3.01 -11.99
CA MET A 327 -16.21 3.91 -10.87
C MET A 327 -17.40 3.73 -9.93
N LYS A 328 -17.13 3.39 -8.67
CA LYS A 328 -18.14 3.16 -7.63
C LYS A 328 -18.42 4.41 -6.84
N GLN A 329 -17.37 5.12 -6.42
CA GLN A 329 -17.48 6.28 -5.57
C GLN A 329 -16.32 7.24 -5.84
N ALA A 330 -16.61 8.56 -5.74
CA ALA A 330 -15.62 9.60 -5.55
C ALA A 330 -16.01 10.37 -4.28
N MET A 331 -15.11 10.46 -3.31
CA MET A 331 -15.35 11.12 -2.02
C MET A 331 -14.23 12.09 -1.71
N ASP A 332 -14.59 13.24 -1.13
CA ASP A 332 -13.64 14.03 -0.39
C ASP A 332 -13.37 13.29 0.93
N ASN A 333 -12.11 12.99 1.20
CA ASN A 333 -11.75 12.26 2.40
C ASN A 333 -11.59 13.25 3.57
N ASP A 334 -12.67 13.51 4.30
CA ASP A 334 -12.66 14.32 5.52
C ASP A 334 -11.85 13.70 6.68
N ALA A 335 -11.23 12.53 6.48
CA ALA A 335 -10.40 11.91 7.50
C ALA A 335 -9.18 12.77 7.90
N ALA A 336 -8.76 13.72 7.06
CA ALA A 336 -7.77 14.73 7.42
C ALA A 336 -8.28 15.74 8.45
N ALA A 337 -9.60 15.92 8.59
CA ALA A 337 -10.21 16.79 9.61
C ALA A 337 -10.08 16.23 11.05
N PHE A 338 -9.57 15.01 11.21
CA PHE A 338 -9.34 14.38 12.52
C PHE A 338 -7.91 14.59 13.06
N HIS A 339 -7.08 15.37 12.40
CA HIS A 339 -5.74 15.76 12.87
C HIS A 339 -5.67 17.20 13.35
N GLU A 340 -6.68 17.69 14.05
CA GLU A 340 -6.51 18.88 14.88
C GLU A 340 -5.96 18.49 16.27
N PRO A 341 -5.05 19.32 16.84
CA PRO A 341 -4.04 18.97 17.82
C PRO A 341 -4.57 18.51 19.17
#